data_13fb1c36a72ac232e5196233fc204b2f
#
_entry.id   13fb1c36a72ac232e5196233fc204b2f
#
_cell.length_a   1.000
_cell.length_b   1.000
_cell.length_c   1.000
_cell.angle_alpha   90.00
_cell.angle_beta   90.00
_cell.angle_gamma   90.00
#
_symmetry.space_group_name_H-M   'P 1'
#
loop_
_entity.id
_entity.type
_entity.pdbx_description
1 polymer ?
#
loop_
_entity_poly.entity_id
_entity_poly.type
_entity_poly.pdbx_seq_one_letter_code
_entity_poly.pdbx_strand_id
1 'polypeptide(L)'
;MKLETIALHHGYDSDKNDQKSANTPIYQTSGFTIDDTQHGADLFDLKVEGNIYSRIGNPTNDVLEKRVAAMEGGIGALSLASGMAAITYAIQCIARSGDNIVSTNQLYGGTYNCFMHSFPKQGITVKMVDGADFKGLDEAIDENTKAIYCESIGNPLGNIIDLKKFAEIAHKHGIPLIVDNTVATPYLCRPIDFGADIVIHSLTKYIDGHGATIGGIIVDSGKFDWVKEAKKYPMLNEPDPSYHGVVYTEHFGPAAFIACCRVVPLRESGACLSPHSAFLIMLGLESLGVRMERHCQNALALAAYLKNHERVEWVNYAALPNDKYHDVCKKITNGQASGIISFGIKGGSEAAARFIDALQIILRVLSMGDAKSLACHPASTLHRQLTPEQKVLAGVSEDLIRISVGIEHIDDIIADVEQAIEASK
;
A
#
# COMPACT_ATOMS: atom_id res chain seq x y z
N MET A 1 20.63 -10.14 -4.81
CA MET A 1 19.89 -11.22 -4.12
C MET A 1 18.51 -11.33 -4.73
N LYS A 2 17.86 -12.48 -4.68
CA LYS A 2 16.45 -12.67 -5.06
C LYS A 2 15.55 -12.16 -3.93
N LEU A 3 14.30 -11.90 -4.22
CA LEU A 3 13.36 -11.23 -3.31
C LEU A 3 13.20 -11.97 -1.98
N GLU A 4 13.08 -13.30 -2.01
CA GLU A 4 12.93 -14.15 -0.83
C GLU A 4 14.18 -14.06 0.08
N THR A 5 15.37 -14.00 -0.52
CA THR A 5 16.63 -13.81 0.24
C THR A 5 16.74 -12.40 0.82
N ILE A 6 16.27 -11.38 0.09
CA ILE A 6 16.20 -10.00 0.59
C ILE A 6 15.27 -9.94 1.81
N ALA A 7 14.09 -10.57 1.73
CA ALA A 7 13.12 -10.61 2.80
C ALA A 7 13.67 -11.18 4.13
N LEU A 8 14.65 -12.09 4.04
CA LEU A 8 15.26 -12.76 5.20
C LEU A 8 16.50 -12.05 5.74
N HIS A 9 17.33 -11.49 4.85
CA HIS A 9 18.70 -11.10 5.22
C HIS A 9 19.04 -9.62 5.07
N HIS A 10 18.29 -8.87 4.23
CA HIS A 10 18.68 -7.50 3.94
C HIS A 10 18.38 -6.56 5.13
N GLY A 11 19.24 -5.56 5.31
CA GLY A 11 19.06 -4.48 6.28
C GLY A 11 19.59 -4.77 7.69
N TYR A 12 19.88 -6.03 8.05
CA TYR A 12 20.46 -6.40 9.34
C TYR A 12 21.78 -7.15 9.16
N ASP A 13 22.77 -6.78 9.93
CA ASP A 13 24.11 -7.39 9.96
C ASP A 13 24.46 -7.73 11.41
N SER A 14 24.43 -9.02 11.76
CA SER A 14 24.77 -9.49 13.12
C SER A 14 26.20 -9.15 13.55
N ASP A 15 27.12 -8.98 12.58
CA ASP A 15 28.51 -8.63 12.90
C ASP A 15 28.67 -7.19 13.39
N LYS A 16 27.72 -6.32 13.06
CA LYS A 16 27.65 -4.94 13.56
C LYS A 16 26.88 -4.80 14.88
N ASN A 17 26.35 -5.89 15.41
CA ASN A 17 25.65 -5.92 16.68
C ASN A 17 26.57 -6.47 17.76
N ASP A 18 26.80 -5.72 18.84
CA ASP A 18 27.70 -6.09 19.92
C ASP A 18 27.37 -7.43 20.56
N GLN A 19 26.11 -7.80 20.61
CA GLN A 19 25.63 -9.04 21.19
C GLN A 19 25.57 -10.19 20.17
N LYS A 20 25.94 -9.95 18.90
CA LYS A 20 25.90 -10.96 17.80
C LYS A 20 24.55 -11.65 17.68
N SER A 21 23.47 -10.93 17.92
CA SER A 21 22.10 -11.45 17.82
C SER A 21 21.82 -11.93 16.40
N ALA A 22 21.27 -13.14 16.24
CA ALA A 22 20.91 -13.67 14.93
C ALA A 22 19.67 -13.00 14.32
N ASN A 23 18.78 -12.46 15.16
CA ASN A 23 17.61 -11.72 14.73
C ASN A 23 17.72 -10.25 15.13
N THR A 24 16.99 -9.37 14.43
CA THR A 24 16.96 -7.93 14.69
C THR A 24 16.52 -7.64 16.13
N PRO A 25 17.29 -6.95 16.95
CA PRO A 25 16.87 -6.55 18.30
C PRO A 25 15.74 -5.52 18.27
N ILE A 26 14.91 -5.53 19.30
CA ILE A 26 13.88 -4.51 19.51
C ILE A 26 14.45 -3.39 20.38
N TYR A 27 14.70 -2.22 19.78
CA TYR A 27 15.14 -1.03 20.52
C TYR A 27 13.92 -0.24 21.02
N GLN A 28 13.32 -0.73 22.12
CA GLN A 28 12.12 -0.13 22.71
C GLN A 28 12.50 1.04 23.62
N THR A 29 12.83 2.16 22.99
CA THR A 29 13.19 3.42 23.69
C THR A 29 12.61 4.63 22.96
N SER A 30 12.33 5.71 23.69
CA SER A 30 11.92 6.99 23.09
C SER A 30 13.11 7.83 22.61
N GLY A 31 14.23 7.82 23.36
CA GLY A 31 15.39 8.64 23.07
C GLY A 31 16.70 7.84 23.18
N PHE A 32 17.75 8.39 22.59
CA PHE A 32 19.09 7.82 22.59
C PHE A 32 20.04 8.81 23.25
N THR A 33 21.05 8.32 23.96
CA THR A 33 22.08 9.14 24.59
C THR A 33 23.02 9.70 23.52
N ILE A 34 23.49 10.92 23.74
CA ILE A 34 24.55 11.58 22.97
C ILE A 34 25.86 11.54 23.75
N ASP A 35 26.99 11.55 23.04
CA ASP A 35 28.30 11.49 23.69
C ASP A 35 28.62 12.79 24.42
N ASP A 36 28.32 13.93 23.77
CA ASP A 36 28.47 15.28 24.32
C ASP A 36 27.55 16.28 23.60
N THR A 37 27.60 17.56 24.01
CA THR A 37 26.77 18.61 23.43
C THR A 37 27.09 18.90 21.95
N GLN A 38 28.36 18.72 21.55
CA GLN A 38 28.78 18.93 20.16
C GLN A 38 28.25 17.80 19.27
N HIS A 39 28.36 16.53 19.71
CA HIS A 39 27.77 15.40 19.03
C HIS A 39 26.25 15.58 18.85
N GLY A 40 25.57 16.08 19.90
CA GLY A 40 24.14 16.41 19.81
C GLY A 40 23.85 17.47 18.75
N ALA A 41 24.64 18.54 18.69
CA ALA A 41 24.49 19.59 17.68
C ALA A 41 24.72 19.05 16.26
N ASP A 42 25.76 18.23 16.07
CA ASP A 42 26.11 17.67 14.75
C ASP A 42 25.05 16.68 14.24
N LEU A 43 24.39 15.92 15.14
CA LEU A 43 23.24 15.09 14.80
C LEU A 43 22.04 15.94 14.29
N PHE A 44 21.73 17.04 15.00
CA PHE A 44 20.65 17.95 14.59
C PHE A 44 20.95 18.72 13.30
N ASP A 45 22.23 19.03 13.08
CA ASP A 45 22.70 19.69 11.85
C ASP A 45 22.89 18.70 10.67
N LEU A 46 22.57 17.41 10.85
CA LEU A 46 22.75 16.34 9.85
C LEU A 46 24.21 16.17 9.37
N LYS A 47 25.20 16.55 10.20
CA LYS A 47 26.63 16.39 9.89
C LYS A 47 27.14 15.00 10.16
N VAL A 48 26.50 14.28 11.10
CA VAL A 48 26.80 12.89 11.46
C VAL A 48 25.52 12.08 11.48
N GLU A 49 25.66 10.78 11.17
CA GLU A 49 24.57 9.82 11.28
C GLU A 49 24.41 9.33 12.71
N GLY A 50 23.16 9.10 13.16
CA GLY A 50 22.88 8.55 14.48
C GLY A 50 21.40 8.61 14.85
N ASN A 51 21.09 8.05 16.00
CA ASN A 51 19.74 8.03 16.53
C ASN A 51 19.59 9.12 17.60
N ILE A 52 18.50 9.88 17.54
CA ILE A 52 18.17 10.93 18.51
C ILE A 52 16.90 10.54 19.27
N TYR A 53 15.84 10.27 18.53
CA TYR A 53 14.51 10.06 19.07
C TYR A 53 13.71 9.12 18.16
N SER A 54 13.06 8.10 18.74
CA SER A 54 12.43 7.01 18.00
C SER A 54 11.27 7.44 17.09
N ARG A 55 10.67 8.62 17.28
CA ARG A 55 9.70 9.18 16.36
C ARG A 55 10.31 9.46 14.98
N ILE A 56 11.60 9.88 14.95
CA ILE A 56 12.30 10.24 13.70
C ILE A 56 13.00 9.03 13.10
N GLY A 57 13.67 8.23 13.96
CA GLY A 57 14.41 7.06 13.53
C GLY A 57 14.69 6.11 14.71
N ASN A 58 14.66 4.82 14.42
CA ASN A 58 14.92 3.76 15.40
C ASN A 58 15.62 2.59 14.70
N PRO A 59 16.67 1.98 15.29
CA PRO A 59 17.42 0.91 14.64
C PRO A 59 16.58 -0.29 14.20
N THR A 60 15.52 -0.64 14.93
CA THR A 60 14.61 -1.73 14.54
C THR A 60 13.80 -1.36 13.30
N ASN A 61 13.28 -0.12 13.26
CA ASN A 61 12.53 0.39 12.11
C ASN A 61 13.41 0.54 10.88
N ASP A 62 14.67 0.94 11.05
CA ASP A 62 15.64 1.08 9.96
C ASP A 62 15.87 -0.24 9.22
N VAL A 63 15.93 -1.38 9.93
CA VAL A 63 16.01 -2.70 9.30
C VAL A 63 14.79 -2.99 8.43
N LEU A 64 13.59 -2.72 8.93
CA LEU A 64 12.33 -2.89 8.17
C LEU A 64 12.32 -2.00 6.92
N GLU A 65 12.69 -0.72 7.09
CA GLU A 65 12.74 0.26 6.00
C GLU A 65 13.72 -0.15 4.90
N LYS A 66 14.95 -0.52 5.26
CA LYS A 66 15.96 -1.02 4.31
C LYS A 66 15.49 -2.28 3.58
N ARG A 67 14.87 -3.21 4.31
CA ARG A 67 14.40 -4.48 3.76
C ARG A 67 13.29 -4.27 2.73
N VAL A 68 12.25 -3.50 3.07
CA VAL A 68 11.15 -3.23 2.14
C VAL A 68 11.59 -2.37 0.96
N ALA A 69 12.46 -1.35 1.19
CA ALA A 69 13.05 -0.57 0.10
C ALA A 69 13.79 -1.47 -0.90
N ALA A 70 14.62 -2.40 -0.43
CA ALA A 70 15.33 -3.33 -1.29
C ALA A 70 14.41 -4.30 -2.03
N MET A 71 13.31 -4.75 -1.40
CA MET A 71 12.32 -5.61 -2.04
C MET A 71 11.59 -4.90 -3.18
N GLU A 72 11.25 -3.64 -3.02
CA GLU A 72 10.63 -2.80 -4.08
C GLU A 72 11.65 -2.28 -5.09
N GLY A 73 12.95 -2.27 -4.78
CA GLY A 73 14.01 -1.70 -5.61
C GLY A 73 14.13 -0.18 -5.45
N GLY A 74 13.70 0.35 -4.32
CA GLY A 74 13.80 1.76 -3.96
C GLY A 74 15.15 2.14 -3.34
N ILE A 75 15.42 3.45 -3.26
CA ILE A 75 16.62 4.01 -2.65
C ILE A 75 16.48 4.11 -1.12
N GLY A 76 15.26 4.26 -0.61
CA GLY A 76 14.96 4.40 0.79
C GLY A 76 13.48 4.22 1.10
N ALA A 77 13.16 4.06 2.37
CA ALA A 77 11.79 3.93 2.85
C ALA A 77 11.58 4.64 4.19
N LEU A 78 10.31 4.86 4.54
CA LEU A 78 9.87 5.45 5.79
C LEU A 78 8.70 4.65 6.36
N SER A 79 8.91 4.00 7.50
CA SER A 79 7.88 3.25 8.23
C SER A 79 7.02 4.17 9.09
N LEU A 80 5.72 3.95 9.08
CA LEU A 80 4.69 4.79 9.67
C LEU A 80 3.65 3.95 10.42
N ALA A 81 2.88 4.60 11.29
CA ALA A 81 1.88 3.94 12.14
C ALA A 81 0.71 3.30 11.36
N SER A 82 0.49 3.65 10.10
CA SER A 82 -0.57 3.07 9.27
C SER A 82 -0.36 3.35 7.78
N GLY A 83 -1.01 2.55 6.92
CA GLY A 83 -1.05 2.83 5.47
C GLY A 83 -1.67 4.19 5.15
N MET A 84 -2.68 4.64 5.91
CA MET A 84 -3.26 5.96 5.72
C MET A 84 -2.28 7.09 6.05
N ALA A 85 -1.42 6.92 7.06
CA ALA A 85 -0.34 7.88 7.33
C ALA A 85 0.66 7.92 6.16
N ALA A 86 0.98 6.76 5.56
CA ALA A 86 1.86 6.69 4.41
C ALA A 86 1.28 7.43 3.19
N ILE A 87 0.00 7.22 2.87
CA ILE A 87 -0.70 7.93 1.79
C ILE A 87 -0.70 9.44 2.06
N THR A 88 -1.10 9.84 3.27
CA THR A 88 -1.24 11.25 3.63
C THR A 88 0.11 11.98 3.56
N TYR A 89 1.16 11.40 4.15
CA TYR A 89 2.48 12.05 4.19
C TYR A 89 3.14 12.10 2.82
N ALA A 90 3.00 11.06 2.00
CA ALA A 90 3.52 11.07 0.64
C ALA A 90 2.95 12.23 -0.19
N ILE A 91 1.65 12.52 -0.05
CA ILE A 91 1.00 13.60 -0.78
C ILE A 91 1.30 14.96 -0.16
N GLN A 92 1.23 15.10 1.17
CA GLN A 92 1.54 16.35 1.86
C GLN A 92 2.99 16.83 1.67
N CYS A 93 3.91 15.91 1.37
CA CYS A 93 5.30 16.24 1.08
C CYS A 93 5.50 16.90 -0.30
N ILE A 94 4.52 16.81 -1.21
CA ILE A 94 4.63 17.32 -2.59
C ILE A 94 3.47 18.22 -3.01
N ALA A 95 2.40 18.27 -2.25
CA ALA A 95 1.21 19.10 -2.55
C ALA A 95 0.84 19.98 -1.35
N ARG A 96 0.40 21.19 -1.64
CA ARG A 96 -0.05 22.21 -0.67
C ARG A 96 -1.42 22.76 -1.06
N SER A 97 -1.94 23.66 -0.25
CA SER A 97 -3.21 24.36 -0.57
C SER A 97 -3.14 25.05 -1.93
N GLY A 98 -4.13 24.78 -2.78
CA GLY A 98 -4.20 25.23 -4.17
C GLY A 98 -3.76 24.17 -5.19
N ASP A 99 -3.06 23.13 -4.76
CA ASP A 99 -2.63 22.04 -5.63
C ASP A 99 -3.72 20.95 -5.78
N ASN A 100 -3.50 20.07 -6.74
CA ASN A 100 -4.33 18.89 -6.93
C ASN A 100 -3.49 17.65 -7.27
N ILE A 101 -4.11 16.47 -7.12
CA ILE A 101 -3.62 15.20 -7.66
C ILE A 101 -4.70 14.57 -8.53
N VAL A 102 -4.30 13.70 -9.45
CA VAL A 102 -5.22 12.86 -10.22
C VAL A 102 -5.17 11.45 -9.67
N SER A 103 -6.30 10.83 -9.44
CA SER A 103 -6.39 9.48 -8.88
C SER A 103 -7.40 8.61 -9.62
N THR A 104 -7.18 7.30 -9.63
CA THR A 104 -8.21 6.35 -10.06
C THR A 104 -9.38 6.35 -9.07
N ASN A 105 -10.59 6.05 -9.55
CA ASN A 105 -11.81 6.01 -8.72
C ASN A 105 -11.99 4.68 -7.97
N GLN A 106 -11.27 3.64 -8.34
CA GLN A 106 -11.35 2.31 -7.73
C GLN A 106 -10.26 2.17 -6.68
N LEU A 107 -10.58 2.61 -5.46
CA LEU A 107 -9.66 2.72 -4.33
C LEU A 107 -10.21 2.03 -3.08
N TYR A 108 -9.32 1.74 -2.16
CA TYR A 108 -9.69 1.47 -0.78
C TYR A 108 -10.59 2.60 -0.22
N GLY A 109 -11.70 2.23 0.44
CA GLY A 109 -12.69 3.21 0.92
C GLY A 109 -12.13 4.30 1.83
N GLY A 110 -11.10 3.98 2.64
CA GLY A 110 -10.41 4.97 3.48
C GLY A 110 -9.64 6.00 2.65
N THR A 111 -8.97 5.55 1.59
CA THR A 111 -8.27 6.44 0.64
C THR A 111 -9.25 7.33 -0.10
N TYR A 112 -10.34 6.74 -0.62
CA TYR A 112 -11.41 7.50 -1.27
C TYR A 112 -11.97 8.60 -0.35
N ASN A 113 -12.33 8.26 0.89
CA ASN A 113 -12.83 9.22 1.87
C ASN A 113 -11.81 10.33 2.19
N CYS A 114 -10.53 9.98 2.34
CA CYS A 114 -9.47 10.95 2.57
C CYS A 114 -9.36 11.94 1.40
N PHE A 115 -9.38 11.44 0.17
CA PHE A 115 -9.25 12.23 -1.05
C PHE A 115 -10.46 13.14 -1.29
N MET A 116 -11.67 12.63 -1.06
CA MET A 116 -12.90 13.39 -1.35
C MET A 116 -13.32 14.35 -0.23
N HIS A 117 -12.91 14.09 1.02
CA HIS A 117 -13.44 14.82 2.17
C HIS A 117 -12.38 15.45 3.08
N SER A 118 -11.19 14.86 3.21
CA SER A 118 -10.15 15.35 4.12
C SER A 118 -9.19 16.29 3.42
N PHE A 119 -8.66 15.93 2.27
CA PHE A 119 -7.75 16.79 1.49
C PHE A 119 -8.36 18.10 1.02
N PRO A 120 -9.63 18.16 0.57
CA PRO A 120 -10.26 19.46 0.25
C PRO A 120 -10.30 20.44 1.43
N LYS A 121 -10.38 19.95 2.68
CA LYS A 121 -10.28 20.80 3.89
C LYS A 121 -8.87 21.39 4.11
N GLN A 122 -7.86 20.77 3.50
CA GLN A 122 -6.47 21.26 3.48
C GLN A 122 -6.16 22.06 2.22
N GLY A 123 -7.16 22.27 1.35
CA GLY A 123 -7.03 23.00 0.10
C GLY A 123 -6.42 22.17 -1.04
N ILE A 124 -6.25 20.86 -0.88
CA ILE A 124 -5.76 19.94 -1.92
C ILE A 124 -6.96 19.25 -2.56
N THR A 125 -7.13 19.42 -3.87
CA THR A 125 -8.22 18.75 -4.63
C THR A 125 -7.75 17.43 -5.21
N VAL A 126 -8.69 16.46 -5.34
CA VAL A 126 -8.40 15.20 -6.02
C VAL A 126 -9.37 15.01 -7.18
N LYS A 127 -8.84 14.84 -8.38
CA LYS A 127 -9.60 14.56 -9.60
C LYS A 127 -9.65 13.05 -9.82
N MET A 128 -10.87 12.49 -9.78
CA MET A 128 -11.07 11.05 -9.96
C MET A 128 -11.27 10.71 -11.43
N VAL A 129 -10.58 9.67 -11.91
CA VAL A 129 -10.68 9.16 -13.28
C VAL A 129 -10.90 7.65 -13.27
N ASP A 130 -11.45 7.10 -14.34
CA ASP A 130 -11.47 5.65 -14.53
C ASP A 130 -10.06 5.15 -14.88
N GLY A 131 -9.60 4.10 -14.19
CA GLY A 131 -8.27 3.52 -14.43
C GLY A 131 -8.06 2.89 -15.81
N ALA A 132 -9.13 2.68 -16.58
CA ALA A 132 -9.07 2.24 -17.96
C ALA A 132 -9.11 3.41 -18.98
N ASP A 133 -9.43 4.64 -18.55
CA ASP A 133 -9.50 5.83 -19.40
C ASP A 133 -8.19 6.61 -19.39
N PHE A 134 -7.23 6.16 -20.18
CA PHE A 134 -5.93 6.85 -20.31
C PHE A 134 -6.04 8.25 -20.90
N LYS A 135 -7.04 8.51 -21.74
CA LYS A 135 -7.28 9.84 -22.32
C LYS A 135 -7.81 10.78 -21.25
N GLY A 136 -8.82 10.36 -20.49
CA GLY A 136 -9.35 11.13 -19.37
C GLY A 136 -8.30 11.38 -18.30
N LEU A 137 -7.39 10.42 -18.05
CA LEU A 137 -6.25 10.59 -17.15
C LEU A 137 -5.31 11.71 -17.63
N ASP A 138 -4.93 11.71 -18.90
CA ASP A 138 -4.04 12.72 -19.51
C ASP A 138 -4.69 14.12 -19.51
N GLU A 139 -5.99 14.22 -19.83
CA GLU A 139 -6.77 15.46 -19.85
C GLU A 139 -7.07 16.03 -18.45
N ALA A 140 -7.09 15.20 -17.41
CA ALA A 140 -7.33 15.63 -16.03
C ALA A 140 -6.13 16.38 -15.40
N ILE A 141 -4.93 16.22 -15.96
CA ILE A 141 -3.70 16.84 -15.47
C ILE A 141 -3.63 18.30 -15.90
N ASP A 142 -3.36 19.20 -14.95
CA ASP A 142 -3.15 20.63 -15.18
C ASP A 142 -1.85 21.11 -14.49
N GLU A 143 -1.61 22.42 -14.52
CA GLU A 143 -0.43 23.07 -13.95
C GLU A 143 -0.27 22.92 -12.44
N ASN A 144 -1.40 22.72 -11.71
CA ASN A 144 -1.43 22.53 -10.28
C ASN A 144 -1.37 21.04 -9.87
N THR A 145 -1.35 20.13 -10.85
CA THR A 145 -1.29 18.68 -10.56
C THR A 145 0.10 18.29 -10.09
N LYS A 146 0.18 17.62 -8.94
CA LYS A 146 1.44 17.22 -8.29
C LYS A 146 1.75 15.74 -8.38
N ALA A 147 0.78 14.89 -8.61
CA ALA A 147 1.00 13.45 -8.75
C ALA A 147 -0.17 12.77 -9.45
N ILE A 148 0.08 11.59 -10.01
CA ILE A 148 -0.94 10.57 -10.24
C ILE A 148 -0.87 9.55 -9.11
N TYR A 149 -2.03 9.14 -8.58
CA TYR A 149 -2.15 8.08 -7.57
C TYR A 149 -3.02 6.94 -8.09
N CYS A 150 -2.59 5.69 -7.89
CA CYS A 150 -3.40 4.50 -8.16
C CYS A 150 -3.05 3.35 -7.21
N GLU A 151 -3.92 2.33 -7.14
CA GLU A 151 -3.62 1.03 -6.54
C GLU A 151 -3.20 0.05 -7.64
N SER A 152 -2.11 -0.70 -7.44
CA SER A 152 -1.65 -1.71 -8.42
C SER A 152 -2.69 -2.78 -8.68
N ILE A 153 -3.30 -3.30 -7.60
CA ILE A 153 -4.48 -4.15 -7.59
C ILE A 153 -5.51 -3.49 -6.66
N GLY A 154 -6.63 -3.07 -7.22
CA GLY A 154 -7.65 -2.33 -6.49
C GLY A 154 -8.52 -3.20 -5.58
N ASN A 155 -9.07 -2.60 -4.55
CA ASN A 155 -9.97 -3.21 -3.59
C ASN A 155 -11.31 -2.43 -3.55
N PRO A 156 -12.48 -3.08 -3.72
CA PRO A 156 -12.73 -4.52 -3.54
C PRO A 156 -12.67 -5.38 -4.80
N LEU A 157 -12.58 -4.82 -5.99
CA LEU A 157 -12.87 -5.51 -7.25
C LEU A 157 -11.73 -6.35 -7.82
N GLY A 158 -10.48 -6.19 -7.32
CA GLY A 158 -9.34 -6.88 -7.89
C GLY A 158 -8.96 -6.39 -9.30
N ASN A 159 -9.36 -5.17 -9.68
CA ASN A 159 -8.93 -4.53 -10.92
C ASN A 159 -7.43 -4.28 -10.94
N ILE A 160 -6.79 -4.39 -12.09
CA ILE A 160 -5.35 -4.22 -12.24
C ILE A 160 -5.07 -3.06 -13.19
N ILE A 161 -4.14 -2.18 -12.78
CA ILE A 161 -3.75 -0.98 -13.54
C ILE A 161 -2.54 -1.28 -14.44
N ASP A 162 -2.54 -0.78 -15.68
CA ASP A 162 -1.36 -0.78 -16.55
C ASP A 162 -0.38 0.31 -16.06
N LEU A 163 0.45 -0.06 -15.08
CA LEU A 163 1.35 0.87 -14.40
C LEU A 163 2.30 1.58 -15.34
N LYS A 164 2.76 0.89 -16.41
CA LYS A 164 3.67 1.48 -17.39
C LYS A 164 3.03 2.65 -18.12
N LYS A 165 1.78 2.51 -18.56
CA LYS A 165 1.03 3.61 -19.21
C LYS A 165 0.77 4.77 -18.26
N PHE A 166 0.47 4.49 -16.98
CA PHE A 166 0.29 5.52 -15.97
C PHE A 166 1.58 6.31 -15.75
N ALA A 167 2.73 5.61 -15.65
CA ALA A 167 4.04 6.24 -15.51
C ALA A 167 4.40 7.10 -16.73
N GLU A 168 4.16 6.61 -17.95
CA GLU A 168 4.40 7.36 -19.20
C GLU A 168 3.59 8.66 -19.22
N ILE A 169 2.31 8.63 -18.78
CA ILE A 169 1.48 9.84 -18.71
C ILE A 169 1.98 10.78 -17.61
N ALA A 170 2.27 10.28 -16.41
CA ALA A 170 2.79 11.09 -15.32
C ALA A 170 4.08 11.82 -15.70
N HIS A 171 5.04 11.09 -16.24
CA HIS A 171 6.35 11.64 -16.62
C HIS A 171 6.27 12.60 -17.82
N LYS A 172 5.35 12.40 -18.77
CA LYS A 172 5.06 13.37 -19.84
C LYS A 172 4.72 14.76 -19.28
N HIS A 173 4.02 14.80 -18.14
CA HIS A 173 3.65 16.04 -17.47
C HIS A 173 4.63 16.50 -16.39
N GLY A 174 5.76 15.78 -16.19
CA GLY A 174 6.76 16.10 -15.16
C GLY A 174 6.20 16.00 -13.75
N ILE A 175 5.38 14.97 -13.47
CA ILE A 175 4.83 14.64 -12.15
C ILE A 175 5.11 13.18 -11.81
N PRO A 176 5.28 12.82 -10.52
CA PRO A 176 5.52 11.43 -10.10
C PRO A 176 4.25 10.58 -10.15
N LEU A 177 4.46 9.28 -10.36
CA LEU A 177 3.46 8.25 -10.14
C LEU A 177 3.61 7.65 -8.74
N ILE A 178 2.54 7.75 -7.93
CA ILE A 178 2.42 7.11 -6.62
C ILE A 178 1.55 5.86 -6.75
N VAL A 179 2.07 4.72 -6.34
CA VAL A 179 1.36 3.43 -6.41
C VAL A 179 1.19 2.83 -5.04
N ASP A 180 -0.04 2.62 -4.60
CA ASP A 180 -0.33 1.75 -3.46
C ASP A 180 -0.24 0.29 -3.91
N ASN A 181 0.79 -0.40 -3.43
CA ASN A 181 1.10 -1.77 -3.79
C ASN A 181 0.72 -2.79 -2.69
N THR A 182 -0.19 -2.39 -1.81
CA THR A 182 -0.59 -3.19 -0.63
C THR A 182 -1.10 -4.58 -1.00
N VAL A 183 -1.90 -4.70 -2.06
CA VAL A 183 -2.54 -5.97 -2.44
C VAL A 183 -1.59 -6.88 -3.21
N ALA A 184 -0.82 -6.32 -4.15
CA ALA A 184 0.15 -7.11 -4.92
C ALA A 184 1.37 -7.48 -4.09
N THR A 185 1.81 -6.61 -3.19
CA THR A 185 3.09 -6.73 -2.48
C THR A 185 4.30 -6.73 -3.42
N PRO A 186 5.53 -6.51 -2.96
CA PRO A 186 6.70 -6.60 -3.84
C PRO A 186 6.93 -8.02 -4.40
N TYR A 187 6.21 -9.02 -3.88
CA TYR A 187 6.30 -10.39 -4.37
C TYR A 187 5.59 -10.58 -5.73
N LEU A 188 4.38 -10.05 -5.92
CA LEU A 188 3.65 -10.18 -7.18
C LEU A 188 4.01 -9.08 -8.18
N CYS A 189 4.24 -7.86 -7.70
CA CYS A 189 4.53 -6.71 -8.53
C CYS A 189 5.51 -5.76 -7.83
N ARG A 190 6.49 -5.26 -8.57
CA ARG A 190 7.37 -4.18 -8.16
C ARG A 190 7.06 -2.96 -9.03
N PRO A 191 6.22 -2.02 -8.58
CA PRO A 191 5.79 -0.88 -9.39
C PRO A 191 6.94 -0.02 -9.93
N ILE A 192 8.07 0.05 -9.21
CA ILE A 192 9.28 0.78 -9.62
C ILE A 192 9.87 0.23 -10.94
N ASP A 193 9.69 -1.07 -11.21
CA ASP A 193 10.14 -1.69 -12.46
C ASP A 193 9.25 -1.26 -13.65
N PHE A 194 8.06 -0.74 -13.38
CA PHE A 194 7.10 -0.21 -14.35
C PHE A 194 7.06 1.32 -14.43
N GLY A 195 7.95 2.01 -13.69
CA GLY A 195 8.07 3.46 -13.73
C GLY A 195 7.38 4.20 -12.58
N ALA A 196 6.91 3.52 -11.54
CA ALA A 196 6.45 4.21 -10.33
C ALA A 196 7.61 4.90 -9.63
N ASP A 197 7.35 6.09 -9.12
CA ASP A 197 8.34 6.91 -8.42
C ASP A 197 8.24 6.73 -6.91
N ILE A 198 7.03 6.55 -6.41
CA ILE A 198 6.73 6.37 -5.00
C ILE A 198 5.82 5.15 -4.85
N VAL A 199 6.19 4.24 -3.95
CA VAL A 199 5.37 3.06 -3.62
C VAL A 199 4.92 3.14 -2.18
N ILE A 200 3.65 2.79 -1.94
CA ILE A 200 3.04 2.79 -0.61
C ILE A 200 2.55 1.38 -0.28
N HIS A 201 2.68 0.99 0.99
CA HIS A 201 2.02 -0.19 1.52
C HIS A 201 1.34 0.08 2.85
N SER A 202 0.17 -0.47 3.04
CA SER A 202 -0.32 -0.82 4.35
C SER A 202 0.39 -2.10 4.79
N LEU A 203 1.39 -1.98 5.66
CA LEU A 203 2.12 -3.11 6.22
C LEU A 203 1.21 -4.06 7.02
N THR A 204 0.07 -3.55 7.48
CA THR A 204 -1.01 -4.26 8.19
C THR A 204 -1.55 -5.48 7.46
N LYS A 205 -1.41 -5.51 6.11
CA LYS A 205 -2.05 -6.49 5.22
C LYS A 205 -1.10 -7.68 4.96
N TYR A 206 -0.92 -8.08 3.73
CA TYR A 206 -0.09 -9.24 3.36
C TYR A 206 1.34 -9.20 3.90
N ILE A 207 1.94 -8.01 4.12
CA ILE A 207 3.32 -7.92 4.61
C ILE A 207 3.42 -8.44 6.05
N ASP A 208 2.56 -7.96 6.96
CA ASP A 208 2.39 -8.58 8.30
C ASP A 208 1.80 -9.99 8.16
N GLY A 209 0.69 -10.12 7.45
CA GLY A 209 0.04 -11.38 7.09
C GLY A 209 -0.60 -12.16 8.24
N HIS A 210 -0.63 -11.62 9.45
CA HIS A 210 -1.12 -12.31 10.65
C HIS A 210 -2.21 -11.53 11.39
N GLY A 211 -2.56 -10.32 10.91
CA GLY A 211 -3.51 -9.44 11.58
C GLY A 211 -3.05 -8.99 12.97
N ALA A 212 -1.73 -9.02 13.21
CA ALA A 212 -1.15 -8.81 14.53
C ALA A 212 -0.91 -7.33 14.85
N THR A 213 -0.62 -6.50 13.84
CA THR A 213 -0.28 -5.10 14.05
C THR A 213 -0.69 -4.20 12.89
N ILE A 214 -0.70 -2.90 13.14
CA ILE A 214 -0.97 -1.88 12.13
C ILE A 214 0.33 -1.18 11.78
N GLY A 215 0.57 -0.96 10.47
CA GLY A 215 1.71 -0.21 9.99
C GLY A 215 1.51 0.27 8.55
N GLY A 216 2.33 1.20 8.14
CA GLY A 216 2.44 1.71 6.77
C GLY A 216 3.88 1.96 6.39
N ILE A 217 4.16 2.10 5.11
CA ILE A 217 5.48 2.43 4.62
C ILE A 217 5.39 3.19 3.30
N ILE A 218 6.27 4.17 3.13
CA ILE A 218 6.54 4.86 1.87
C ILE A 218 7.89 4.37 1.38
N VAL A 219 7.98 4.02 0.11
CA VAL A 219 9.24 3.68 -0.58
C VAL A 219 9.48 4.70 -1.69
N ASP A 220 10.66 5.29 -1.69
CA ASP A 220 11.11 6.22 -2.74
C ASP A 220 11.98 5.47 -3.75
N SER A 221 11.65 5.56 -5.03
CA SER A 221 12.46 4.98 -6.09
C SER A 221 13.83 5.67 -6.25
N GLY A 222 13.92 6.95 -5.88
CA GLY A 222 15.07 7.81 -6.15
C GLY A 222 15.26 8.16 -7.63
N LYS A 223 14.25 7.88 -8.48
CA LYS A 223 14.36 8.05 -9.95
C LYS A 223 13.69 9.30 -10.47
N PHE A 224 12.77 9.91 -9.74
CA PHE A 224 12.12 11.14 -10.16
C PHE A 224 13.06 12.32 -10.03
N ASP A 225 13.17 13.10 -11.09
CA ASP A 225 14.09 14.27 -11.14
C ASP A 225 13.42 15.50 -10.52
N TRP A 226 13.49 15.60 -9.18
CA TRP A 226 12.94 16.72 -8.41
C TRP A 226 13.58 18.06 -8.76
N VAL A 227 14.85 18.07 -9.17
CA VAL A 227 15.60 19.30 -9.55
C VAL A 227 15.11 19.83 -10.89
N LYS A 228 14.91 18.96 -11.88
CA LYS A 228 14.34 19.34 -13.17
C LYS A 228 12.97 19.97 -13.02
N GLU A 229 12.15 19.44 -12.13
CA GLU A 229 10.78 19.89 -11.91
C GLU A 229 10.65 20.83 -10.66
N ALA A 230 11.75 21.52 -10.28
CA ALA A 230 11.85 22.33 -9.06
C ALA A 230 10.72 23.36 -8.88
N LYS A 231 10.23 23.96 -9.97
CA LYS A 231 9.12 24.93 -9.92
C LYS A 231 7.80 24.32 -9.41
N LYS A 232 7.59 23.01 -9.66
CA LYS A 232 6.40 22.29 -9.17
C LYS A 232 6.55 21.85 -7.73
N TYR A 233 7.78 21.63 -7.26
CA TYR A 233 8.07 21.07 -5.93
C TYR A 233 9.00 21.98 -5.11
N PRO A 234 8.58 23.23 -4.80
CA PRO A 234 9.39 24.16 -4.03
C PRO A 234 9.74 23.62 -2.64
N MET A 235 8.87 22.79 -2.03
CA MET A 235 9.13 22.20 -0.72
C MET A 235 10.39 21.32 -0.65
N LEU A 236 10.86 20.81 -1.78
CA LEU A 236 12.09 20.02 -1.87
C LEU A 236 13.29 20.83 -2.37
N ASN A 237 13.05 21.96 -3.03
CA ASN A 237 14.03 22.73 -3.78
C ASN A 237 14.31 24.14 -3.24
N GLU A 238 13.54 24.58 -2.23
CA GLU A 238 13.76 25.87 -1.56
C GLU A 238 14.20 25.62 -0.10
N PRO A 239 14.89 26.60 0.52
CA PRO A 239 15.30 26.49 1.93
C PRO A 239 14.11 26.26 2.85
N ASP A 240 14.13 25.19 3.62
CA ASP A 240 13.09 24.91 4.63
C ASP A 240 13.33 25.70 5.91
N PRO A 241 12.48 26.71 6.23
CA PRO A 241 12.64 27.52 7.43
C PRO A 241 12.42 26.73 8.72
N SER A 242 11.71 25.58 8.66
CA SER A 242 11.48 24.72 9.83
C SER A 242 12.66 23.82 10.14
N TYR A 243 13.65 23.72 9.23
CA TYR A 243 14.81 22.86 9.38
C TYR A 243 16.10 23.54 8.91
N HIS A 244 16.51 24.62 9.60
CA HIS A 244 17.78 25.34 9.40
C HIS A 244 18.05 25.83 7.96
N GLY A 245 17.00 25.96 7.12
CA GLY A 245 17.16 26.36 5.73
C GLY A 245 17.71 25.26 4.82
N VAL A 246 17.57 23.98 5.19
CA VAL A 246 17.98 22.86 4.33
C VAL A 246 17.20 22.87 3.03
N VAL A 247 17.89 22.68 1.91
CA VAL A 247 17.34 22.37 0.59
C VAL A 247 17.48 20.86 0.39
N TYR A 248 16.35 20.14 0.41
CA TYR A 248 16.37 18.67 0.45
C TYR A 248 17.06 18.05 -0.76
N THR A 249 16.83 18.60 -1.96
CA THR A 249 17.48 18.12 -3.20
C THR A 249 18.98 18.32 -3.22
N GLU A 250 19.49 19.40 -2.61
CA GLU A 250 20.93 19.67 -2.52
C GLU A 250 21.59 18.77 -1.45
N HIS A 251 20.92 18.55 -0.33
CA HIS A 251 21.48 17.82 0.81
C HIS A 251 21.38 16.30 0.66
N PHE A 252 20.23 15.80 0.16
CA PHE A 252 19.94 14.36 0.07
C PHE A 252 19.92 13.81 -1.36
N GLY A 253 20.06 14.68 -2.38
CA GLY A 253 20.05 14.26 -3.78
C GLY A 253 18.82 13.43 -4.15
N PRO A 254 18.98 12.20 -4.69
CA PRO A 254 17.86 11.35 -5.07
C PRO A 254 16.92 10.95 -3.92
N ALA A 255 17.39 11.00 -2.67
CA ALA A 255 16.59 10.66 -1.49
C ALA A 255 15.85 11.89 -0.89
N ALA A 256 15.81 13.01 -1.58
CA ALA A 256 15.20 14.26 -1.10
C ALA A 256 13.75 14.09 -0.65
N PHE A 257 12.95 13.34 -1.40
CA PHE A 257 11.54 13.12 -1.08
C PHE A 257 11.37 12.33 0.22
N ILE A 258 12.04 11.19 0.37
CA ILE A 258 11.87 10.35 1.58
C ILE A 258 12.46 11.02 2.82
N ALA A 259 13.53 11.81 2.66
CA ALA A 259 14.11 12.62 3.72
C ALA A 259 13.11 13.70 4.17
N CYS A 260 12.50 14.43 3.25
CA CYS A 260 11.46 15.41 3.54
C CYS A 260 10.26 14.77 4.26
N CYS A 261 9.79 13.59 3.82
CA CYS A 261 8.71 12.86 4.50
C CYS A 261 9.05 12.56 5.96
N ARG A 262 10.32 12.25 6.28
CA ARG A 262 10.79 11.97 7.65
C ARG A 262 10.87 13.22 8.50
N VAL A 263 11.43 14.31 7.97
CA VAL A 263 11.74 15.50 8.77
C VAL A 263 10.62 16.54 8.79
N VAL A 264 9.61 16.44 7.94
CA VAL A 264 8.45 17.34 7.96
C VAL A 264 7.20 16.60 8.44
N PRO A 265 6.44 15.86 7.63
CA PRO A 265 5.16 15.33 8.12
C PRO A 265 5.30 14.33 9.27
N LEU A 266 6.31 13.45 9.26
CA LEU A 266 6.49 12.52 10.38
C LEU A 266 6.91 13.23 11.66
N ARG A 267 7.89 14.13 11.59
CA ARG A 267 8.36 14.87 12.77
C ARG A 267 7.22 15.68 13.42
N GLU A 268 6.39 16.32 12.62
CA GLU A 268 5.36 17.25 13.06
C GLU A 268 4.07 16.56 13.50
N SER A 269 3.57 15.59 12.71
CA SER A 269 2.30 14.90 12.99
C SER A 269 2.47 13.63 13.82
N GLY A 270 3.66 13.04 13.87
CA GLY A 270 4.07 12.03 14.84
C GLY A 270 3.54 10.62 14.61
N ALA A 271 3.05 10.25 13.42
CA ALA A 271 2.55 8.90 13.14
C ALA A 271 3.70 7.89 12.91
N CYS A 272 4.62 7.77 13.86
CA CYS A 272 5.73 6.83 13.82
C CYS A 272 5.28 5.40 14.13
N LEU A 273 5.93 4.42 13.50
CA LEU A 273 5.74 3.00 13.80
C LEU A 273 6.49 2.65 15.08
N SER A 274 5.89 1.86 15.99
CA SER A 274 6.59 1.37 17.17
C SER A 274 7.64 0.32 16.79
N PRO A 275 8.80 0.25 17.45
CA PRO A 275 9.81 -0.78 17.20
C PRO A 275 9.28 -2.20 17.38
N HIS A 276 8.39 -2.43 18.34
CA HIS A 276 7.72 -3.72 18.54
C HIS A 276 6.84 -4.10 17.34
N SER A 277 6.05 -3.15 16.79
CA SER A 277 5.27 -3.38 15.58
C SER A 277 6.16 -3.63 14.36
N ALA A 278 7.27 -2.91 14.23
CA ALA A 278 8.26 -3.14 13.18
C ALA A 278 8.83 -4.56 13.23
N PHE A 279 9.13 -5.06 14.43
CA PHE A 279 9.61 -6.43 14.64
C PHE A 279 8.56 -7.47 14.22
N LEU A 280 7.29 -7.31 14.64
CA LEU A 280 6.20 -8.23 14.25
C LEU A 280 6.00 -8.25 12.73
N ILE A 281 6.03 -7.09 12.08
CA ILE A 281 5.93 -6.96 10.62
C ILE A 281 7.10 -7.67 9.93
N MET A 282 8.32 -7.57 10.46
CA MET A 282 9.49 -8.27 9.90
C MET A 282 9.32 -9.79 9.97
N LEU A 283 8.75 -10.35 11.05
CA LEU A 283 8.45 -11.78 11.13
C LEU A 283 7.45 -12.22 10.04
N GLY A 284 6.41 -11.40 9.78
CA GLY A 284 5.49 -11.65 8.68
C GLY A 284 6.17 -11.55 7.32
N LEU A 285 7.00 -10.53 7.12
CA LEU A 285 7.71 -10.28 5.87
C LEU A 285 8.61 -11.47 5.46
N GLU A 286 9.25 -12.14 6.41
CA GLU A 286 10.13 -13.28 6.17
C GLU A 286 9.43 -14.45 5.46
N SER A 287 8.14 -14.64 5.67
CA SER A 287 7.33 -15.69 5.03
C SER A 287 6.46 -15.18 3.87
N LEU A 288 6.62 -13.91 3.46
CA LEU A 288 5.74 -13.28 2.46
C LEU A 288 5.64 -14.10 1.16
N GLY A 289 6.77 -14.55 0.60
CA GLY A 289 6.79 -15.26 -0.69
C GLY A 289 5.93 -16.53 -0.65
N VAL A 290 6.19 -17.42 0.31
CA VAL A 290 5.46 -18.68 0.44
C VAL A 290 3.97 -18.49 0.77
N ARG A 291 3.63 -17.41 1.53
CA ARG A 291 2.23 -17.08 1.80
C ARG A 291 1.54 -16.56 0.54
N MET A 292 2.17 -15.65 -0.21
CA MET A 292 1.58 -15.09 -1.43
C MET A 292 1.33 -16.17 -2.49
N GLU A 293 2.24 -17.15 -2.66
CA GLU A 293 2.00 -18.30 -3.53
C GLU A 293 0.76 -19.08 -3.12
N ARG A 294 0.63 -19.41 -1.83
CA ARG A 294 -0.52 -20.16 -1.33
C ARG A 294 -1.83 -19.36 -1.43
N HIS A 295 -1.80 -18.05 -1.11
CA HIS A 295 -2.96 -17.16 -1.30
C HIS A 295 -3.44 -17.18 -2.76
N CYS A 296 -2.52 -17.02 -3.72
CA CYS A 296 -2.87 -17.01 -5.14
C CYS A 296 -3.39 -18.38 -5.63
N GLN A 297 -2.78 -19.48 -5.17
CA GLN A 297 -3.23 -20.83 -5.51
C GLN A 297 -4.64 -21.11 -5.00
N ASN A 298 -4.89 -20.82 -3.73
CA ASN A 298 -6.19 -21.01 -3.12
C ASN A 298 -7.24 -20.08 -3.75
N ALA A 299 -6.91 -18.82 -4.01
CA ALA A 299 -7.81 -17.88 -4.65
C ALA A 299 -8.17 -18.30 -6.06
N LEU A 300 -7.22 -18.80 -6.86
CA LEU A 300 -7.52 -19.28 -8.21
C LEU A 300 -8.46 -20.50 -8.17
N ALA A 301 -8.20 -21.45 -7.28
CA ALA A 301 -9.06 -22.63 -7.14
C ALA A 301 -10.49 -22.26 -6.69
N LEU A 302 -10.62 -21.37 -5.69
CA LEU A 302 -11.92 -20.91 -5.23
C LEU A 302 -12.64 -20.08 -6.31
N ALA A 303 -11.93 -19.20 -7.03
CA ALA A 303 -12.54 -18.42 -8.12
C ALA A 303 -13.03 -19.31 -9.27
N ALA A 304 -12.29 -20.36 -9.61
CA ALA A 304 -12.71 -21.35 -10.60
C ALA A 304 -13.94 -22.15 -10.15
N TYR A 305 -14.00 -22.50 -8.88
CA TYR A 305 -15.19 -23.13 -8.28
C TYR A 305 -16.41 -22.21 -8.35
N LEU A 306 -16.31 -20.98 -7.87
CA LEU A 306 -17.39 -19.98 -7.87
C LEU A 306 -17.87 -19.66 -9.29
N LYS A 307 -16.97 -19.57 -10.26
CA LYS A 307 -17.30 -19.29 -11.67
C LYS A 307 -18.28 -20.30 -12.26
N ASN A 308 -18.26 -21.54 -11.79
CA ASN A 308 -19.11 -22.64 -12.29
C ASN A 308 -20.31 -22.90 -11.39
N HIS A 309 -20.47 -22.16 -10.30
CA HIS A 309 -21.55 -22.39 -9.35
C HIS A 309 -22.84 -21.71 -9.78
N GLU A 310 -23.98 -22.45 -9.80
CA GLU A 310 -25.27 -21.98 -10.31
C GLU A 310 -25.85 -20.76 -9.57
N ARG A 311 -25.48 -20.55 -8.31
CA ARG A 311 -25.94 -19.44 -7.47
C ARG A 311 -25.07 -18.18 -7.60
N VAL A 312 -23.95 -18.26 -8.31
CA VAL A 312 -23.03 -17.12 -8.53
C VAL A 312 -23.35 -16.47 -9.87
N GLU A 313 -23.52 -15.17 -9.89
CA GLU A 313 -23.84 -14.42 -11.10
C GLU A 313 -22.59 -13.99 -11.85
N TRP A 314 -21.58 -13.54 -11.11
CA TRP A 314 -20.32 -13.08 -11.66
C TRP A 314 -19.17 -13.30 -10.67
N VAL A 315 -17.96 -13.41 -11.19
CA VAL A 315 -16.72 -13.51 -10.42
C VAL A 315 -15.67 -12.59 -11.03
N ASN A 316 -15.06 -11.73 -10.21
CA ASN A 316 -13.91 -10.93 -10.58
C ASN A 316 -12.65 -11.53 -9.93
N TYR A 317 -11.75 -12.06 -10.75
CA TYR A 317 -10.43 -12.52 -10.38
C TYR A 317 -9.52 -12.51 -11.61
N ALA A 318 -8.59 -11.58 -11.68
CA ALA A 318 -7.82 -11.28 -12.89
C ALA A 318 -6.96 -12.46 -13.41
N ALA A 319 -6.67 -13.47 -12.58
CA ALA A 319 -5.98 -14.67 -13.04
C ALA A 319 -6.88 -15.65 -13.81
N LEU A 320 -8.22 -15.51 -13.75
CA LEU A 320 -9.12 -16.34 -14.54
C LEU A 320 -8.98 -16.05 -16.05
N PRO A 321 -8.95 -17.07 -16.90
CA PRO A 321 -9.08 -16.87 -18.35
C PRO A 321 -10.38 -16.11 -18.66
N ASN A 322 -10.32 -15.14 -19.57
CA ASN A 322 -11.42 -14.26 -19.98
C ASN A 322 -11.84 -13.19 -18.94
N ASP A 323 -11.12 -13.01 -17.84
CA ASP A 323 -11.27 -11.80 -17.03
C ASP A 323 -10.75 -10.58 -17.83
N LYS A 324 -11.43 -9.44 -17.70
CA LYS A 324 -11.06 -8.22 -18.45
C LYS A 324 -9.66 -7.69 -18.14
N TYR A 325 -9.11 -8.06 -16.98
CA TYR A 325 -7.76 -7.67 -16.55
C TYR A 325 -6.71 -8.78 -16.75
N HIS A 326 -7.08 -9.92 -17.34
CA HIS A 326 -6.19 -11.07 -17.46
C HIS A 326 -4.87 -10.77 -18.18
N ASP A 327 -4.92 -10.02 -19.27
CA ASP A 327 -3.72 -9.68 -20.04
C ASP A 327 -2.80 -8.72 -19.28
N VAL A 328 -3.35 -7.75 -18.53
CA VAL A 328 -2.57 -6.85 -17.68
C VAL A 328 -2.00 -7.63 -16.49
N CYS A 329 -2.77 -8.52 -15.88
CA CYS A 329 -2.33 -9.43 -14.83
C CYS A 329 -1.10 -10.24 -15.27
N LYS A 330 -1.12 -10.83 -16.48
CA LYS A 330 0.05 -11.53 -17.02
C LYS A 330 1.28 -10.62 -17.14
N LYS A 331 1.10 -9.37 -17.53
CA LYS A 331 2.21 -8.43 -17.77
C LYS A 331 2.89 -7.99 -16.48
N ILE A 332 2.12 -7.65 -15.43
CA ILE A 332 2.66 -6.99 -14.24
C ILE A 332 2.82 -7.91 -13.03
N THR A 333 2.07 -9.03 -12.96
CA THR A 333 2.09 -9.97 -11.82
C THR A 333 2.35 -11.43 -12.25
N ASN A 334 2.83 -11.66 -13.45
CA ASN A 334 3.06 -13.01 -13.99
C ASN A 334 1.81 -13.91 -13.93
N GLY A 335 0.62 -13.33 -14.03
CA GLY A 335 -0.66 -14.04 -14.00
C GLY A 335 -1.18 -14.41 -12.61
N GLN A 336 -0.57 -13.91 -11.55
CA GLN A 336 -1.04 -14.08 -10.16
C GLN A 336 -1.83 -12.85 -9.71
N ALA A 337 -3.02 -13.03 -9.13
CA ALA A 337 -3.94 -11.91 -8.85
C ALA A 337 -4.22 -11.71 -7.35
N SER A 338 -3.29 -12.07 -6.47
CA SER A 338 -3.42 -12.02 -5.00
C SER A 338 -4.47 -12.99 -4.42
N GLY A 339 -4.80 -12.82 -3.14
CA GLY A 339 -5.85 -13.58 -2.45
C GLY A 339 -7.23 -12.91 -2.49
N ILE A 340 -7.41 -11.80 -3.21
CA ILE A 340 -8.69 -11.07 -3.23
C ILE A 340 -9.58 -11.57 -4.35
N ILE A 341 -10.76 -12.09 -3.99
CA ILE A 341 -11.83 -12.46 -4.90
C ILE A 341 -13.06 -11.62 -4.59
N SER A 342 -13.73 -11.13 -5.64
CA SER A 342 -15.05 -10.53 -5.54
C SER A 342 -16.03 -11.27 -6.42
N PHE A 343 -17.24 -11.52 -5.94
CA PHE A 343 -18.29 -12.19 -6.71
C PHE A 343 -19.68 -11.70 -6.27
N GLY A 344 -20.64 -11.87 -7.17
CA GLY A 344 -22.06 -11.59 -6.91
C GLY A 344 -22.85 -12.87 -6.71
N ILE A 345 -23.71 -12.89 -5.69
CA ILE A 345 -24.61 -14.01 -5.38
C ILE A 345 -26.05 -13.70 -5.79
N LYS A 346 -26.75 -14.67 -6.37
CA LYS A 346 -28.18 -14.55 -6.71
C LYS A 346 -29.03 -14.32 -5.48
N GLY A 347 -29.87 -13.29 -5.51
CA GLY A 347 -30.73 -12.88 -4.41
C GLY A 347 -30.29 -11.55 -3.75
N GLY A 348 -29.29 -10.86 -4.34
CA GLY A 348 -28.92 -9.49 -4.00
C GLY A 348 -28.36 -9.35 -2.57
N SER A 349 -28.59 -8.18 -1.99
CA SER A 349 -28.03 -7.77 -0.68
C SER A 349 -28.43 -8.71 0.46
N GLU A 350 -29.68 -9.20 0.48
CA GLU A 350 -30.16 -10.10 1.53
C GLU A 350 -29.47 -11.47 1.47
N ALA A 351 -29.31 -12.04 0.27
CA ALA A 351 -28.60 -13.31 0.10
C ALA A 351 -27.10 -13.14 0.45
N ALA A 352 -26.48 -12.03 0.06
CA ALA A 352 -25.11 -11.73 0.41
C ALA A 352 -24.92 -11.61 1.94
N ALA A 353 -25.86 -10.99 2.64
CA ALA A 353 -25.81 -10.90 4.10
C ALA A 353 -25.96 -12.30 4.74
N ARG A 354 -26.94 -13.12 4.32
CA ARG A 354 -27.12 -14.49 4.83
C ARG A 354 -25.88 -15.35 4.56
N PHE A 355 -25.24 -15.23 3.38
CA PHE A 355 -23.98 -15.90 3.06
C PHE A 355 -22.90 -15.55 4.08
N ILE A 356 -22.64 -14.24 4.31
CA ILE A 356 -21.63 -13.80 5.27
C ILE A 356 -21.93 -14.31 6.68
N ASP A 357 -23.19 -14.29 7.11
CA ASP A 357 -23.59 -14.71 8.44
C ASP A 357 -23.48 -16.22 8.66
N ALA A 358 -23.56 -17.01 7.58
CA ALA A 358 -23.47 -18.47 7.61
C ALA A 358 -22.04 -19.03 7.63
N LEU A 359 -21.02 -18.20 7.32
CA LEU A 359 -19.61 -18.63 7.31
C LEU A 359 -19.17 -19.15 8.69
N GLN A 360 -18.45 -20.28 8.72
CA GLN A 360 -18.02 -20.99 9.94
C GLN A 360 -16.49 -20.95 10.15
N ILE A 361 -15.71 -21.07 9.07
CA ILE A 361 -14.25 -21.04 9.08
C ILE A 361 -13.75 -19.66 8.66
N ILE A 362 -14.28 -19.12 7.55
CA ILE A 362 -13.91 -17.82 7.04
C ILE A 362 -14.40 -16.73 7.99
N LEU A 363 -13.47 -15.89 8.46
CA LEU A 363 -13.78 -14.89 9.47
C LEU A 363 -14.49 -13.67 8.87
N ARG A 364 -15.49 -13.15 9.54
CA ARG A 364 -16.20 -11.91 9.19
C ARG A 364 -15.40 -10.69 9.65
N VAL A 365 -14.39 -10.27 8.84
CA VAL A 365 -13.48 -9.19 9.19
C VAL A 365 -13.31 -8.22 8.03
N LEU A 366 -13.37 -6.91 8.32
CA LEU A 366 -13.22 -5.84 7.35
C LEU A 366 -11.74 -5.57 7.00
N SER A 367 -10.93 -6.62 6.92
CA SER A 367 -9.51 -6.56 6.55
C SER A 367 -9.23 -7.47 5.36
N MET A 368 -7.96 -7.66 5.02
CA MET A 368 -7.48 -8.56 3.97
C MET A 368 -6.02 -8.92 4.23
N GLY A 369 -5.54 -9.96 3.55
CA GLY A 369 -4.12 -10.33 3.56
C GLY A 369 -3.65 -11.03 4.83
N ASP A 370 -4.58 -11.51 5.67
CA ASP A 370 -4.29 -12.40 6.80
C ASP A 370 -4.07 -13.83 6.30
N ALA A 371 -3.26 -14.59 7.02
CA ALA A 371 -3.10 -16.04 6.79
C ALA A 371 -4.43 -16.80 6.86
N LYS A 372 -5.40 -16.28 7.65
CA LYS A 372 -6.77 -16.77 7.69
C LYS A 372 -7.61 -16.14 6.58
N SER A 373 -8.55 -16.90 6.05
CA SER A 373 -9.56 -16.39 5.12
C SER A 373 -10.51 -15.42 5.81
N LEU A 374 -10.75 -14.28 5.16
CA LEU A 374 -11.62 -13.20 5.66
C LEU A 374 -12.69 -12.88 4.62
N ALA A 375 -13.91 -12.56 5.06
CA ALA A 375 -14.98 -12.15 4.18
C ALA A 375 -15.72 -10.91 4.68
N CYS A 376 -16.27 -10.13 3.75
CA CYS A 376 -17.15 -9.02 4.04
C CYS A 376 -18.15 -8.79 2.90
N HIS A 377 -19.21 -8.08 3.23
CA HIS A 377 -20.17 -7.51 2.28
C HIS A 377 -19.91 -6.00 2.16
N PRO A 378 -19.17 -5.54 1.14
CA PRO A 378 -18.69 -4.15 1.05
C PRO A 378 -19.82 -3.11 1.06
N ALA A 379 -20.95 -3.39 0.39
CA ALA A 379 -22.05 -2.44 0.29
C ALA A 379 -22.67 -2.07 1.65
N SER A 380 -22.77 -3.03 2.58
CA SER A 380 -23.32 -2.80 3.92
C SER A 380 -22.28 -2.40 4.97
N THR A 381 -20.98 -2.46 4.63
CA THR A 381 -19.88 -2.25 5.59
C THR A 381 -18.91 -1.16 5.12
N LEU A 382 -17.87 -1.53 4.39
CA LEU A 382 -16.76 -0.62 4.00
C LEU A 382 -17.22 0.57 3.14
N HIS A 383 -18.29 0.41 2.36
CA HIS A 383 -18.82 1.41 1.44
C HIS A 383 -20.24 1.88 1.83
N ARG A 384 -20.67 1.61 3.08
CA ARG A 384 -21.99 2.00 3.57
C ARG A 384 -22.23 3.52 3.54
N GLN A 385 -21.16 4.30 3.68
CA GLN A 385 -21.22 5.76 3.71
C GLN A 385 -21.33 6.39 2.31
N LEU A 386 -21.11 5.61 1.24
CA LEU A 386 -21.20 6.09 -0.13
C LEU A 386 -22.67 6.21 -0.57
N THR A 387 -22.96 7.24 -1.38
CA THR A 387 -24.27 7.34 -2.06
C THR A 387 -24.41 6.21 -3.10
N PRO A 388 -25.63 5.91 -3.58
CA PRO A 388 -25.83 4.91 -4.65
C PRO A 388 -24.96 5.20 -5.88
N GLU A 389 -24.86 6.46 -6.30
CA GLU A 389 -24.05 6.90 -7.44
C GLU A 389 -22.55 6.66 -7.19
N GLN A 390 -22.07 6.96 -5.98
CA GLN A 390 -20.68 6.73 -5.58
C GLN A 390 -20.35 5.22 -5.51
N LYS A 391 -21.31 4.38 -5.04
CA LYS A 391 -21.13 2.92 -5.06
C LYS A 391 -20.97 2.40 -6.48
N VAL A 392 -21.79 2.89 -7.42
CA VAL A 392 -21.68 2.54 -8.85
C VAL A 392 -20.31 2.92 -9.41
N LEU A 393 -19.83 4.13 -9.14
CA LEU A 393 -18.50 4.60 -9.57
C LEU A 393 -17.37 3.78 -8.96
N ALA A 394 -17.52 3.35 -7.71
CA ALA A 394 -16.57 2.46 -7.03
C ALA A 394 -16.71 0.99 -7.45
N GLY A 395 -17.72 0.66 -8.29
CA GLY A 395 -18.00 -0.71 -8.72
C GLY A 395 -18.57 -1.63 -7.64
N VAL A 396 -19.18 -1.07 -6.60
CA VAL A 396 -19.72 -1.82 -5.45
C VAL A 396 -21.21 -2.03 -5.66
N SER A 397 -21.60 -3.23 -6.12
CA SER A 397 -22.99 -3.67 -6.21
C SER A 397 -23.52 -4.21 -4.88
N GLU A 398 -24.85 -4.26 -4.74
CA GLU A 398 -25.51 -4.72 -3.52
C GLU A 398 -25.40 -6.25 -3.30
N ASP A 399 -25.08 -7.02 -4.33
CA ASP A 399 -24.83 -8.47 -4.29
C ASP A 399 -23.37 -8.84 -4.08
N LEU A 400 -22.47 -7.84 -4.02
CA LEU A 400 -21.01 -8.05 -3.99
C LEU A 400 -20.57 -8.64 -2.66
N ILE A 401 -19.92 -9.79 -2.73
CA ILE A 401 -19.17 -10.41 -1.64
C ILE A 401 -17.68 -10.32 -1.96
N ARG A 402 -16.85 -9.89 -1.01
CA ARG A 402 -15.40 -9.94 -1.12
C ARG A 402 -14.83 -10.96 -0.15
N ILE A 403 -14.00 -11.89 -0.65
CA ILE A 403 -13.21 -12.81 0.16
C ILE A 403 -11.72 -12.47 -0.02
N SER A 404 -11.01 -12.33 1.08
CA SER A 404 -9.55 -12.40 1.15
C SER A 404 -9.18 -13.83 1.52
N VAL A 405 -8.82 -14.61 0.53
CA VAL A 405 -8.55 -16.05 0.68
C VAL A 405 -7.24 -16.24 1.43
N GLY A 406 -7.26 -17.04 2.48
CA GLY A 406 -6.12 -17.38 3.33
C GLY A 406 -5.29 -18.55 2.80
N ILE A 407 -4.48 -19.12 3.71
CA ILE A 407 -3.57 -20.23 3.39
C ILE A 407 -4.03 -21.58 3.96
N GLU A 408 -5.27 -21.67 4.42
CA GLU A 408 -5.91 -22.91 4.87
C GLU A 408 -5.97 -23.95 3.74
N HIS A 409 -6.35 -25.17 4.05
CA HIS A 409 -6.57 -26.18 3.02
C HIS A 409 -7.73 -25.75 2.10
N ILE A 410 -7.53 -25.82 0.79
CA ILE A 410 -8.52 -25.29 -0.18
C ILE A 410 -9.89 -26.00 -0.09
N ASP A 411 -9.91 -27.28 0.19
CA ASP A 411 -11.16 -28.05 0.31
C ASP A 411 -12.01 -27.56 1.50
N ASP A 412 -11.40 -27.17 2.61
CA ASP A 412 -12.09 -26.61 3.77
C ASP A 412 -12.67 -25.23 3.47
N ILE A 413 -11.92 -24.38 2.71
CA ILE A 413 -12.41 -23.08 2.25
C ILE A 413 -13.62 -23.26 1.32
N ILE A 414 -13.53 -24.18 0.34
CA ILE A 414 -14.63 -24.46 -0.60
C ILE A 414 -15.83 -25.03 0.14
N ALA A 415 -15.65 -25.94 1.09
CA ALA A 415 -16.74 -26.51 1.88
C ALA A 415 -17.48 -25.44 2.70
N ASP A 416 -16.74 -24.51 3.31
CA ASP A 416 -17.34 -23.40 4.07
C ASP A 416 -18.11 -22.43 3.15
N VAL A 417 -17.57 -22.12 1.98
CA VAL A 417 -18.25 -21.29 0.97
C VAL A 417 -19.52 -21.99 0.45
N GLU A 418 -19.45 -23.29 0.16
CA GLU A 418 -20.59 -24.05 -0.35
C GLU A 418 -21.76 -24.07 0.64
N GLN A 419 -21.49 -24.41 1.91
CA GLN A 419 -22.53 -24.44 2.93
C GLN A 419 -23.15 -23.04 3.17
N ALA A 420 -22.33 -21.98 3.06
CA ALA A 420 -22.81 -20.60 3.18
C ALA A 420 -23.66 -20.17 1.98
N ILE A 421 -23.32 -20.62 0.76
CA ILE A 421 -24.15 -20.41 -0.44
C ILE A 421 -25.51 -21.10 -0.27
N GLU A 422 -25.54 -22.34 0.22
CA GLU A 422 -26.79 -23.07 0.49
C GLU A 422 -27.65 -22.35 1.55
N ALA A 423 -27.05 -21.86 2.63
CA ALA A 423 -27.75 -21.09 3.66
C ALA A 423 -28.27 -19.72 3.18
N SER A 424 -27.77 -19.24 2.07
CA SER A 424 -28.16 -17.93 1.48
C SER A 424 -29.44 -17.97 0.62
N LYS A 425 -30.00 -19.15 0.38
CA LYS A 425 -31.23 -19.39 -0.43
C LYS A 425 -32.51 -18.79 0.18
#